data_3b1b045652a88c85c7fddb620e523729
#
_entry.id   3b1b045652a88c85c7fddb620e523729
#
_cell.length_a   1.000
_cell.length_b   1.000
_cell.length_c   1.000
_cell.angle_alpha   90.00
_cell.angle_beta   90.00
_cell.angle_gamma   90.00
#
_symmetry.space_group_name_H-M   'P 1'
#
loop_
_entity.id
_entity.type
_entity.pdbx_description
1 polymer ?
#
loop_
_entity_poly.entity_id
_entity_poly.type
_entity_poly.pdbx_seq_one_letter_code
_entity_poly.pdbx_strand_id
1 'polypeptide(L)'
;MSKPKIIVAATPNGLIGVDGNLPWKKSADLKRFKKTTMGGILLMGRATWESIGRPLPGRQTYVLTKDTSRTWDGVKVFNDLADAILMAGKEGVPIWLAGGASIYLEGLKFCDELDVTIVNEEYVHPNPHGTFKVTIVDWLKDGQVEGFKIANEEQNPDDPTLLHRTYVRV
;
A
#
# COMPACT_ATOMS: atom_id res chain seq x y z
N MET A 1 3.27 20.38 -7.34
CA MET A 1 2.54 19.45 -6.46
C MET A 1 3.11 18.06 -6.58
N SER A 2 3.32 17.40 -5.47
CA SER A 2 3.77 16.01 -5.48
C SER A 2 2.67 15.10 -5.99
N LYS A 3 2.99 14.19 -6.93
CA LYS A 3 2.09 13.14 -7.33
C LYS A 3 2.13 12.01 -6.29
N PRO A 4 1.01 11.35 -6.05
CA PRO A 4 1.02 10.22 -5.14
C PRO A 4 1.79 9.03 -5.72
N LYS A 5 2.27 8.18 -4.84
CA LYS A 5 2.90 6.91 -5.19
C LYS A 5 2.16 5.80 -4.46
N ILE A 6 2.06 4.66 -5.10
CA ILE A 6 1.59 3.44 -4.42
C ILE A 6 2.76 2.85 -3.65
N ILE A 7 2.48 2.40 -2.42
CA ILE A 7 3.42 1.58 -1.65
C ILE A 7 2.69 0.30 -1.24
N VAL A 8 3.24 -0.84 -1.62
CA VAL A 8 2.59 -2.13 -1.40
C VAL A 8 3.63 -3.25 -1.28
N ALA A 9 3.33 -4.24 -0.47
CA ALA A 9 4.05 -5.51 -0.43
C ALA A 9 3.12 -6.60 -0.96
N ALA A 10 3.59 -7.40 -1.90
CA ALA A 10 2.78 -8.41 -2.57
C ALA A 10 3.65 -9.57 -3.05
N THR A 11 3.04 -10.74 -3.20
CA THR A 11 3.68 -11.83 -3.95
C THR A 11 3.75 -11.44 -5.43
N PRO A 12 4.55 -12.12 -6.26
CA PRO A 12 4.64 -11.81 -7.70
C PRO A 12 3.30 -11.81 -8.43
N ASN A 13 2.31 -12.54 -7.95
CA ASN A 13 0.97 -12.59 -8.53
C ASN A 13 -0.08 -11.81 -7.74
N GLY A 14 0.35 -10.87 -6.92
CA GLY A 14 -0.52 -9.85 -6.36
C GLY A 14 -1.23 -10.19 -5.06
N LEU A 15 -0.86 -11.25 -4.35
CA LEU A 15 -1.43 -11.52 -3.04
C LEU A 15 -0.97 -10.46 -2.04
N ILE A 16 -1.91 -9.73 -1.43
CA ILE A 16 -1.64 -8.65 -0.47
C ILE A 16 -2.29 -8.85 0.90
N GLY A 17 -3.27 -9.75 1.01
CA GLY A 17 -3.96 -9.94 2.28
C GLY A 17 -4.64 -11.31 2.39
N VAL A 18 -4.80 -11.77 3.63
CA VAL A 18 -5.56 -12.96 3.98
C VAL A 18 -6.38 -12.61 5.21
N ASP A 19 -7.70 -12.82 5.12
CA ASP A 19 -8.65 -12.51 6.21
C ASP A 19 -8.51 -11.08 6.76
N GLY A 20 -8.25 -10.11 5.87
CA GLY A 20 -8.14 -8.70 6.23
C GLY A 20 -6.78 -8.26 6.79
N ASN A 21 -5.82 -9.15 6.88
CA ASN A 21 -4.48 -8.87 7.40
C ASN A 21 -3.40 -9.23 6.38
N LEU A 22 -2.18 -8.74 6.61
CA LEU A 22 -1.03 -9.17 5.82
C LEU A 22 -0.82 -10.69 6.00
N PRO A 23 -0.55 -11.43 4.90
CA PRO A 23 -0.38 -12.88 4.99
C PRO A 23 0.94 -13.31 5.65
N TRP A 24 1.86 -12.37 5.84
CA TRP A 24 3.17 -12.61 6.43
C TRP A 24 3.51 -11.54 7.46
N LYS A 25 4.49 -11.85 8.32
CA LYS A 25 5.08 -10.89 9.24
C LYS A 25 6.57 -10.78 8.90
N LYS A 26 6.94 -9.69 8.23
CA LYS A 26 8.31 -9.42 7.79
C LYS A 26 8.79 -8.14 8.46
N SER A 27 9.59 -8.25 9.52
CA SER A 27 10.06 -7.09 10.26
C SER A 27 10.92 -6.16 9.40
N ALA A 28 11.70 -6.72 8.47
CA ALA A 28 12.52 -5.92 7.55
C ALA A 28 11.66 -5.06 6.62
N ASP A 29 10.51 -5.59 6.16
CA ASP A 29 9.58 -4.83 5.33
C ASP A 29 8.89 -3.72 6.14
N LEU A 30 8.48 -4.00 7.36
CA LEU A 30 7.88 -2.98 8.24
C LEU A 30 8.85 -1.85 8.55
N LYS A 31 10.11 -2.16 8.78
CA LYS A 31 11.17 -1.14 8.99
C LYS A 31 11.35 -0.28 7.74
N ARG A 32 11.39 -0.90 6.57
CA ARG A 32 11.51 -0.19 5.30
C ARG A 32 10.30 0.70 5.04
N PHE A 33 9.08 0.19 5.27
CA PHE A 33 7.85 0.95 5.15
C PHE A 33 7.88 2.22 6.03
N LYS A 34 8.25 2.05 7.28
CA LYS A 34 8.37 3.18 8.23
C LYS A 34 9.37 4.22 7.73
N LYS A 35 10.56 3.78 7.35
CA LYS A 35 11.62 4.67 6.87
C LYS A 35 11.20 5.41 5.60
N THR A 36 10.59 4.70 4.65
CA THR A 36 10.19 5.25 3.36
C THR A 36 9.08 6.29 3.49
N THR A 37 8.11 6.04 4.36
CA THR A 37 6.92 6.90 4.49
C THR A 37 7.04 7.99 5.54
N MET A 38 8.10 7.98 6.34
CA MET A 38 8.29 8.95 7.43
C MET A 38 8.25 10.39 6.91
N GLY A 39 7.46 11.23 7.57
CA GLY A 39 7.28 12.63 7.18
C GLY A 39 6.22 12.85 6.10
N GLY A 40 5.68 11.78 5.51
CA GLY A 40 4.69 11.86 4.45
C GLY A 40 3.26 11.72 4.92
N ILE A 41 2.36 11.63 3.94
CA ILE A 41 0.93 11.39 4.14
C ILE A 41 0.62 9.99 3.66
N LEU A 42 -0.09 9.22 4.49
CA LEU A 42 -0.62 7.90 4.15
C LEU A 42 -2.10 8.04 3.82
N LEU A 43 -2.47 7.71 2.59
CA LEU A 43 -3.85 7.58 2.16
C LEU A 43 -4.25 6.12 2.18
N MET A 44 -5.34 5.78 2.84
CA MET A 44 -5.80 4.40 2.95
C MET A 44 -7.32 4.31 3.01
N GLY A 45 -7.84 3.14 2.63
CA GLY A 45 -9.25 2.84 2.82
C GLY A 45 -9.58 2.54 4.28
N ARG A 46 -10.86 2.60 4.61
CA ARG A 46 -11.34 2.39 5.98
C ARG A 46 -10.93 1.04 6.56
N ALA A 47 -11.04 -0.04 5.79
CA ALA A 47 -10.69 -1.38 6.28
C ALA A 47 -9.20 -1.47 6.66
N THR A 48 -8.32 -0.87 5.86
CA THR A 48 -6.89 -0.80 6.18
C THR A 48 -6.66 0.03 7.44
N TRP A 49 -7.32 1.16 7.55
CA TRP A 49 -7.24 1.99 8.75
C TRP A 49 -7.68 1.23 10.00
N GLU A 50 -8.80 0.52 9.93
CA GLU A 50 -9.31 -0.26 11.07
C GLU A 50 -8.36 -1.38 11.47
N SER A 51 -7.65 -1.99 10.50
CA SER A 51 -6.67 -3.03 10.82
C SER A 51 -5.42 -2.48 11.49
N ILE A 52 -5.01 -1.26 11.16
CA ILE A 52 -3.88 -0.57 11.82
C ILE A 52 -4.30 -0.07 13.21
N GLY A 53 -5.50 0.49 13.31
CA GLY A 53 -6.16 0.86 14.56
C GLY A 53 -5.68 2.15 15.22
N ARG A 54 -4.63 2.79 14.69
CA ARG A 54 -4.08 4.03 15.25
C ARG A 54 -3.29 4.80 14.18
N PRO A 55 -3.16 6.14 14.31
CA PRO A 55 -2.24 6.89 13.46
C PRO A 55 -0.80 6.41 13.67
N LEU A 56 -0.06 6.28 12.57
CA LEU A 56 1.34 5.89 12.64
C LEU A 56 2.21 7.13 12.92
N PRO A 57 3.10 7.08 13.92
CA PRO A 57 3.89 8.24 14.31
C PRO A 57 4.74 8.81 13.18
N GLY A 58 4.82 10.15 13.10
CA GLY A 58 5.64 10.85 12.11
C GLY A 58 5.03 10.94 10.73
N ARG A 59 3.79 10.48 10.54
CA ARG A 59 3.06 10.53 9.27
C ARG A 59 1.64 11.00 9.52
N GLN A 60 1.07 11.72 8.54
CA GLN A 60 -0.34 12.07 8.58
C GLN A 60 -1.15 10.94 7.97
N THR A 61 -2.34 10.69 8.49
CA THR A 61 -3.24 9.66 7.98
C THR A 61 -4.49 10.29 7.38
N TYR A 62 -4.78 9.95 6.12
CA TYR A 62 -6.00 10.30 5.42
C TYR A 62 -6.76 9.01 5.13
N VAL A 63 -8.03 8.96 5.51
CA VAL A 63 -8.87 7.76 5.34
C VAL A 63 -9.97 8.04 4.33
N LEU A 64 -10.12 7.14 3.36
CA LEU A 64 -11.23 7.16 2.41
C LEU A 64 -12.33 6.25 2.89
N THR A 65 -13.54 6.79 2.98
CA THR A 65 -14.74 6.05 3.34
C THR A 65 -15.96 6.69 2.69
N LYS A 66 -16.95 5.89 2.36
CA LYS A 66 -18.24 6.39 1.85
C LYS A 66 -19.03 7.12 2.94
N ASP A 67 -18.80 6.75 4.19
CA ASP A 67 -19.46 7.37 5.35
C ASP A 67 -18.55 8.41 6.01
N THR A 68 -18.61 9.66 5.53
CA THR A 68 -17.81 10.77 6.06
C THR A 68 -18.32 11.31 7.39
N SER A 69 -19.45 10.80 7.91
CA SER A 69 -19.89 11.12 9.26
C SER A 69 -19.02 10.47 10.32
N ARG A 70 -18.29 9.41 9.96
CA ARG A 70 -17.32 8.78 10.85
C ARG A 70 -16.04 9.60 10.91
N THR A 71 -15.57 9.84 12.11
CA THR A 71 -14.32 10.57 12.36
C THR A 71 -13.47 9.82 13.37
N TRP A 72 -12.17 10.02 13.29
CA TRP A 72 -11.21 9.43 14.21
C TRP A 72 -10.19 10.50 14.59
N ASP A 73 -9.70 10.47 15.82
CA ASP A 73 -8.71 11.43 16.28
C ASP A 73 -7.42 11.32 15.44
N GLY A 74 -6.91 12.47 15.01
CA GLY A 74 -5.66 12.54 14.26
C GLY A 74 -5.75 12.09 12.81
N VAL A 75 -6.96 11.95 12.25
CA VAL A 75 -7.20 11.47 10.90
C VAL A 75 -8.07 12.45 10.14
N LYS A 76 -7.74 12.69 8.87
CA LYS A 76 -8.60 13.41 7.94
C LYS A 76 -9.40 12.40 7.12
N VAL A 77 -10.69 12.66 6.93
CA VAL A 77 -11.62 11.74 6.27
C VAL A 77 -12.11 12.33 4.95
N PHE A 78 -12.11 11.52 3.90
CA PHE A 78 -12.55 11.89 2.56
C PHE A 78 -13.43 10.79 1.97
N ASN A 79 -14.32 11.14 1.06
CA ASN A 79 -15.13 10.17 0.32
C ASN A 79 -14.71 10.02 -1.15
N ASP A 80 -13.71 10.77 -1.59
CA ASP A 80 -13.23 10.75 -2.97
C ASP A 80 -11.70 10.79 -2.98
N LEU A 81 -11.09 9.86 -3.71
CA LEU A 81 -9.63 9.74 -3.77
C LEU A 81 -8.99 10.97 -4.41
N ALA A 82 -9.57 11.50 -5.48
CA ALA A 82 -9.04 12.69 -6.15
C ALA A 82 -9.01 13.89 -5.21
N ASP A 83 -10.06 14.09 -4.42
CA ASP A 83 -10.13 15.18 -3.44
C ASP A 83 -9.07 14.99 -2.33
N ALA A 84 -8.90 13.77 -1.85
CA ALA A 84 -7.89 13.47 -0.84
C ALA A 84 -6.48 13.76 -1.35
N ILE A 85 -6.18 13.37 -2.59
CA ILE A 85 -4.90 13.64 -3.23
C ILE A 85 -4.68 15.14 -3.40
N LEU A 86 -5.70 15.86 -3.83
CA LEU A 86 -5.63 17.31 -4.00
C LEU A 86 -5.31 18.02 -2.67
N MET A 87 -5.99 17.63 -1.61
CA MET A 87 -5.75 18.20 -0.27
C MET A 87 -4.37 17.83 0.26
N ALA A 88 -3.95 16.58 0.07
CA ALA A 88 -2.63 16.12 0.48
C ALA A 88 -1.51 16.88 -0.27
N GLY A 89 -1.73 17.17 -1.55
CA GLY A 89 -0.76 17.92 -2.38
C GLY A 89 -0.43 19.31 -1.85
N LYS A 90 -1.33 19.91 -1.09
CA LYS A 90 -1.12 21.24 -0.50
C LYS A 90 -0.11 21.23 0.65
N GLU A 91 0.16 20.07 1.23
CA GLU A 91 1.11 19.95 2.34
C GLU A 91 2.58 19.95 1.90
N GLY A 92 2.84 19.73 0.60
CA GLY A 92 4.21 19.74 0.08
C GLY A 92 5.09 18.58 0.53
N VAL A 93 4.51 17.47 1.00
CA VAL A 93 5.23 16.29 1.45
C VAL A 93 4.86 15.08 0.59
N PRO A 94 5.65 13.99 0.61
CA PRO A 94 5.32 12.79 -0.16
C PRO A 94 3.96 12.20 0.23
N ILE A 95 3.24 11.71 -0.78
CA ILE A 95 1.90 11.12 -0.63
C ILE A 95 1.98 9.64 -1.00
N TRP A 96 1.56 8.77 -0.10
CA TRP A 96 1.63 7.32 -0.26
C TRP A 96 0.24 6.70 -0.20
N LEU A 97 -0.16 6.00 -1.27
CA LEU A 97 -1.38 5.19 -1.27
C LEU A 97 -1.04 3.84 -0.65
N ALA A 98 -1.58 3.58 0.52
CA ALA A 98 -1.16 2.46 1.37
C ALA A 98 -2.20 1.32 1.49
N GLY A 99 -3.19 1.27 0.62
CA GLY A 99 -4.14 0.16 0.55
C GLY A 99 -5.54 0.51 0.98
N GLY A 100 -6.48 -0.36 0.89
CA GLY A 100 -6.36 -1.72 0.31
C GLY A 100 -6.47 -1.82 -1.21
N ALA A 101 -6.96 -2.96 -1.66
CA ALA A 101 -7.00 -3.27 -3.09
C ALA A 101 -7.73 -2.23 -3.93
N SER A 102 -8.86 -1.71 -3.45
CA SER A 102 -9.63 -0.69 -4.18
C SER A 102 -8.88 0.63 -4.29
N ILE A 103 -8.16 1.03 -3.25
CA ILE A 103 -7.33 2.24 -3.27
C ILE A 103 -6.17 2.07 -4.24
N TYR A 104 -5.53 0.91 -4.28
CA TYR A 104 -4.48 0.63 -5.24
C TYR A 104 -5.00 0.66 -6.68
N LEU A 105 -6.11 -0.02 -6.95
CA LEU A 105 -6.68 -0.07 -8.30
C LEU A 105 -7.07 1.32 -8.81
N GLU A 106 -7.81 2.07 -8.01
CA GLU A 106 -8.21 3.44 -8.35
C GLU A 106 -7.00 4.37 -8.43
N GLY A 107 -6.03 4.17 -7.54
CA GLY A 107 -4.84 4.98 -7.45
C GLY A 107 -3.87 4.85 -8.62
N LEU A 108 -3.90 3.72 -9.34
CA LEU A 108 -3.00 3.52 -10.49
C LEU A 108 -3.07 4.65 -11.52
N LYS A 109 -4.25 5.20 -11.76
CA LYS A 109 -4.43 6.30 -12.74
C LYS A 109 -3.86 7.63 -12.27
N PHE A 110 -3.60 7.79 -10.97
CA PHE A 110 -3.03 9.01 -10.40
C PHE A 110 -1.52 8.94 -10.18
N CYS A 111 -0.94 7.75 -10.27
CA CYS A 111 0.46 7.52 -9.94
C CYS A 111 1.32 7.35 -11.17
N ASP A 112 2.49 8.00 -11.21
CA ASP A 112 3.52 7.76 -12.21
C ASP A 112 4.59 6.80 -11.70
N GLU A 113 4.58 6.51 -10.40
CA GLU A 113 5.58 5.67 -9.76
C GLU A 113 4.91 4.76 -8.71
N LEU A 114 5.36 3.52 -8.68
CA LEU A 114 4.92 2.52 -7.69
C LEU A 114 6.14 2.00 -6.94
N ASP A 115 6.01 1.91 -5.62
CA ASP A 115 6.99 1.27 -4.75
C ASP A 115 6.41 -0.10 -4.33
N VAL A 116 6.94 -1.16 -4.90
CA VAL A 116 6.42 -2.51 -4.71
C VAL A 116 7.48 -3.40 -4.09
N THR A 117 7.20 -3.94 -2.92
CA THR A 117 8.03 -5.01 -2.37
C THR A 117 7.47 -6.34 -2.83
N ILE A 118 8.26 -7.04 -3.64
CA ILE A 118 7.93 -8.40 -4.08
C ILE A 118 8.35 -9.36 -2.97
N VAL A 119 7.38 -10.09 -2.44
CA VAL A 119 7.62 -11.11 -1.43
C VAL A 119 7.74 -12.46 -2.13
N ASN A 120 8.98 -12.93 -2.31
CA ASN A 120 9.29 -14.20 -2.97
C ASN A 120 9.19 -15.36 -1.99
N GLU A 121 7.98 -15.59 -1.52
CA GLU A 121 7.70 -16.65 -0.56
C GLU A 121 6.28 -17.16 -0.83
N GLU A 122 6.13 -18.47 -0.93
CA GLU A 122 4.81 -19.07 -1.09
C GLU A 122 4.05 -18.96 0.22
N TYR A 123 2.82 -18.43 0.14
CA TYR A 123 1.95 -18.38 1.28
C TYR A 123 1.22 -19.71 1.46
N VAL A 124 1.36 -20.30 2.65
CA VAL A 124 0.62 -21.48 3.05
C VAL A 124 -0.24 -21.11 4.26
N HIS A 125 -1.56 -21.21 4.09
CA HIS A 125 -2.48 -20.89 5.18
C HIS A 125 -2.34 -21.92 6.31
N PRO A 126 -2.35 -21.50 7.60
CA PRO A 126 -2.29 -22.43 8.74
C PRO A 126 -3.39 -23.48 8.75
N ASN A 127 -4.54 -23.17 8.15
CA ASN A 127 -5.65 -24.10 7.97
C ASN A 127 -6.04 -24.19 6.49
N PRO A 128 -5.23 -24.89 5.64
CA PRO A 128 -5.44 -24.89 4.19
C PRO A 128 -6.74 -25.57 3.75
N HIS A 129 -7.33 -26.40 4.60
CA HIS A 129 -8.60 -27.07 4.33
C HIS A 129 -9.80 -26.33 4.91
N GLY A 130 -9.58 -25.22 5.61
CA GLY A 130 -10.61 -24.36 6.14
C GLY A 130 -11.08 -23.32 5.12
N THR A 131 -12.02 -22.48 5.54
CA THR A 131 -12.49 -21.35 4.75
C THR A 131 -11.68 -20.11 5.11
N PHE A 132 -11.08 -19.47 4.11
CA PHE A 132 -10.39 -18.20 4.29
C PHE A 132 -10.54 -17.34 3.05
N LYS A 133 -10.38 -16.02 3.21
CA LYS A 133 -10.53 -15.04 2.15
C LYS A 133 -9.17 -14.44 1.81
N VAL A 134 -8.80 -14.44 0.52
CA VAL A 134 -7.58 -13.79 0.04
C VAL A 134 -7.92 -12.46 -0.63
N THR A 135 -7.00 -11.49 -0.54
CA THR A 135 -7.07 -10.23 -1.27
C THR A 135 -5.94 -10.19 -2.27
N ILE A 136 -6.28 -10.06 -3.55
CA ILE A 136 -5.33 -10.06 -4.65
C ILE A 136 -5.52 -8.76 -5.46
N VAL A 137 -4.40 -8.13 -5.82
CA VAL A 137 -4.40 -7.06 -6.82
C VAL A 137 -4.11 -7.71 -8.17
N ASP A 138 -5.03 -7.58 -9.12
CA ASP A 138 -4.94 -8.25 -10.42
C ASP A 138 -4.07 -7.53 -11.44
N TRP A 139 -3.62 -6.31 -11.11
CA TRP A 139 -2.73 -5.52 -11.95
C TRP A 139 -1.25 -5.87 -11.79
N LEU A 140 -0.90 -6.74 -10.84
CA LEU A 140 0.46 -7.28 -10.65
C LEU A 140 0.44 -8.78 -10.98
N LYS A 141 1.08 -9.16 -12.10
CA LYS A 141 1.15 -10.54 -12.56
C LYS A 141 2.57 -10.88 -12.96
N ASP A 142 3.08 -11.99 -12.46
CA ASP A 142 4.46 -12.45 -12.72
C ASP A 142 5.50 -11.34 -12.50
N GLY A 143 5.26 -10.49 -11.48
CA GLY A 143 6.10 -9.35 -11.16
C GLY A 143 6.05 -8.21 -12.17
N GLN A 144 5.06 -8.20 -13.07
CA GLN A 144 4.87 -7.18 -14.11
C GLN A 144 3.62 -6.34 -13.83
N VAL A 145 3.68 -5.07 -14.19
CA VAL A 145 2.55 -4.13 -14.11
C VAL A 145 2.34 -3.50 -15.48
N GLU A 146 1.16 -3.72 -16.07
CA GLU A 146 0.83 -3.15 -17.38
C GLU A 146 0.89 -1.63 -17.34
N GLY A 147 1.54 -1.04 -18.35
CA GLY A 147 1.71 0.42 -18.43
C GLY A 147 2.87 0.97 -17.63
N PHE A 148 3.61 0.12 -16.93
CA PHE A 148 4.77 0.51 -16.12
C PHE A 148 5.99 -0.35 -16.48
N LYS A 149 7.17 0.18 -16.22
CA LYS A 149 8.43 -0.57 -16.34
C LYS A 149 9.19 -0.52 -15.03
N ILE A 150 10.02 -1.52 -14.81
CA ILE A 150 10.89 -1.56 -13.63
C ILE A 150 12.03 -0.56 -13.85
N ALA A 151 12.13 0.46 -12.98
CA ALA A 151 13.18 1.45 -13.02
C ALA A 151 14.33 1.14 -12.08
N ASN A 152 14.05 0.45 -10.99
CA ASN A 152 15.06 0.09 -10.00
C ASN A 152 14.65 -1.16 -9.23
N GLU A 153 15.63 -1.95 -8.82
CA GLU A 153 15.45 -3.11 -7.94
C GLU A 153 16.53 -3.08 -6.86
N GLU A 154 16.13 -3.43 -5.65
CA GLU A 154 17.05 -3.54 -4.53
C GLU A 154 16.66 -4.76 -3.67
N GLN A 155 17.60 -5.67 -3.48
CA GLN A 155 17.42 -6.79 -2.57
C GLN A 155 17.48 -6.27 -1.13
N ASN A 156 16.51 -6.66 -0.28
CA ASN A 156 16.56 -6.28 1.13
C ASN A 156 17.79 -6.94 1.79
N PRO A 157 18.66 -6.17 2.44
CA PRO A 157 19.89 -6.72 3.05
C PRO A 157 19.61 -7.65 4.24
N ASP A 158 18.46 -7.52 4.89
CA ASP A 158 18.10 -8.26 6.10
C ASP A 158 17.17 -9.44 5.84
N ASP A 159 16.54 -9.49 4.66
CA ASP A 159 15.59 -10.55 4.31
C ASP A 159 15.68 -10.89 2.81
N PRO A 160 16.23 -12.07 2.46
CA PRO A 160 16.41 -12.45 1.05
C PRO A 160 15.10 -12.74 0.31
N THR A 161 13.97 -12.87 1.00
CA THR A 161 12.66 -13.06 0.36
C THR A 161 12.05 -11.76 -0.13
N LEU A 162 12.62 -10.61 0.23
CA LEU A 162 12.09 -9.29 -0.11
C LEU A 162 12.92 -8.62 -1.19
N LEU A 163 12.26 -8.32 -2.32
CA LEU A 163 12.84 -7.57 -3.44
C LEU A 163 12.05 -6.27 -3.60
N HIS A 164 12.71 -5.14 -3.38
CA HIS A 164 12.07 -3.82 -3.50
C HIS A 164 12.23 -3.30 -4.92
N ARG A 165 11.12 -3.02 -5.58
CA ARG A 165 11.09 -2.51 -6.96
C ARG A 165 10.43 -1.14 -7.03
N THR A 166 11.01 -0.27 -7.84
CA THR A 166 10.35 0.96 -8.28
C THR A 166 9.87 0.75 -9.70
N TYR A 167 8.58 0.93 -9.94
CA TYR A 167 7.98 0.90 -11.26
C TYR A 167 7.65 2.32 -11.66
N VAL A 168 7.92 2.67 -12.91
CA VAL A 168 7.57 3.98 -13.46
C VAL A 168 6.69 3.82 -14.68
N ARG A 169 5.77 4.76 -14.87
CA ARG A 169 4.86 4.76 -16.01
C ARG A 169 5.62 4.91 -17.32
N VAL A 170 5.29 4.12 -18.31
CA VAL A 170 5.87 4.23 -19.65
C VAL A 170 5.16 5.27 -20.50
#